data_fecbff6a30dec2152f0134259c462bff
#
_entry.id   fecbff6a30dec2152f0134259c462bff
#
_cell.length_a   1.000
_cell.length_b   1.000
_cell.length_c   1.000
_cell.angle_alpha   90.00
_cell.angle_beta   90.00
_cell.angle_gamma   90.00
#
_symmetry.space_group_name_H-M   'P 1'
#
loop_
_entity.id
_entity.type
_entity.pdbx_description
1 polymer ?
#
loop_
_entity_poly.entity_id
_entity_poly.type
_entity_poly.pdbx_seq_one_letter_code
_entity_poly.pdbx_strand_id
1 'polypeptide(L)'
;MVDFVGAGCGAKDLITLRGLKLIQQADVIIYAGSLVNPELLEYAKPGCEIHNSALMTLDEVISVMSAAESAGKRIVRLHTGDPSLYGAIREQMSRLDGLGISYAVCPGVSSFCGAAAALRAEYTLPAVSQTV
;
A
#
# COMPACT_ATOMS: atom_id res chain seq x y z
N MET A 1 -12.86 6.86 4.34
CA MET A 1 -11.73 6.25 5.01
C MET A 1 -10.65 5.86 4.00
N VAL A 2 -9.40 6.02 4.35
CA VAL A 2 -8.25 5.66 3.53
C VAL A 2 -7.62 4.38 4.08
N ASP A 3 -7.46 3.36 3.24
CA ASP A 3 -6.73 2.15 3.58
C ASP A 3 -5.33 2.18 2.96
N PHE A 4 -4.30 2.20 3.79
CA PHE A 4 -2.91 2.03 3.36
C PHE A 4 -2.66 0.54 3.21
N VAL A 5 -2.42 0.07 2.00
CA VAL A 5 -2.35 -1.36 1.68
C VAL A 5 -0.96 -1.73 1.17
N GLY A 6 -0.38 -2.79 1.73
CA GLY A 6 0.84 -3.38 1.21
C GLY A 6 0.59 -4.18 -0.06
N ALA A 7 1.28 -3.80 -1.12
CA ALA A 7 1.18 -4.50 -2.42
C ALA A 7 1.94 -5.83 -2.44
N GLY A 8 2.76 -6.09 -1.42
CA GLY A 8 3.62 -7.25 -1.43
C GLY A 8 4.93 -7.03 -2.18
N CYS A 9 5.68 -8.09 -2.36
CA CYS A 9 7.06 -8.06 -2.82
C CYS A 9 7.25 -8.32 -4.33
N GLY A 10 6.18 -8.26 -5.12
CA GLY A 10 6.25 -8.40 -6.58
C GLY A 10 5.21 -9.34 -7.14
N ALA A 11 5.27 -10.63 -6.83
CA ALA A 11 4.28 -11.59 -7.31
C ALA A 11 2.88 -11.23 -6.83
N LYS A 12 1.91 -11.19 -7.73
CA LYS A 12 0.56 -10.74 -7.40
C LYS A 12 -0.17 -11.67 -6.43
N ASP A 13 0.20 -12.94 -6.36
CA ASP A 13 -0.37 -13.92 -5.43
C ASP A 13 0.18 -13.80 -4.00
N LEU A 14 1.20 -12.97 -3.80
CA LEU A 14 1.73 -12.67 -2.47
C LEU A 14 1.06 -11.46 -1.81
N ILE A 15 0.03 -10.91 -2.40
CA ILE A 15 -0.84 -9.97 -1.71
C ILE A 15 -1.65 -10.69 -0.62
N THR A 16 -1.93 -10.01 0.47
CA THR A 16 -2.81 -10.59 1.48
C THR A 16 -4.26 -10.66 0.98
N LEU A 17 -5.05 -11.58 1.50
CA LEU A 17 -6.48 -11.65 1.18
C LEU A 17 -7.20 -10.35 1.53
N ARG A 18 -6.85 -9.72 2.65
CA ARG A 18 -7.41 -8.42 3.04
C ARG A 18 -7.07 -7.35 2.02
N GLY A 19 -5.80 -7.27 1.62
CA GLY A 19 -5.35 -6.30 0.62
C GLY A 19 -6.08 -6.47 -0.71
N LEU A 20 -6.25 -7.71 -1.17
CA LEU A 20 -7.00 -8.01 -2.38
C LEU A 20 -8.45 -7.50 -2.30
N LYS A 21 -9.14 -7.81 -1.19
CA LYS A 21 -10.53 -7.36 -0.99
C LYS A 21 -10.64 -5.83 -0.99
N LEU A 22 -9.70 -5.15 -0.36
CA LEU A 22 -9.68 -3.68 -0.34
C LEU A 22 -9.48 -3.10 -1.75
N ILE A 23 -8.60 -3.68 -2.55
CA ILE A 23 -8.40 -3.27 -3.95
C ILE A 23 -9.68 -3.47 -4.77
N GLN A 24 -10.33 -4.62 -4.60
CA GLN A 24 -11.56 -4.95 -5.33
C GLN A 24 -12.74 -4.02 -4.99
N GLN A 25 -12.76 -3.47 -3.78
CA GLN A 25 -13.82 -2.60 -3.30
C GLN A 25 -13.52 -1.12 -3.49
N ALA A 26 -12.29 -0.76 -3.83
CA ALA A 26 -11.88 0.63 -3.94
C ALA A 26 -12.57 1.38 -5.07
N ASP A 27 -12.96 2.61 -4.78
CA ASP A 27 -13.42 3.58 -5.78
C ASP A 27 -12.27 4.39 -6.35
N VAL A 28 -11.24 4.59 -5.52
CA VAL A 28 -10.01 5.31 -5.87
C VAL A 28 -8.82 4.52 -5.38
N ILE A 29 -7.85 4.29 -6.25
CA ILE A 29 -6.55 3.70 -5.90
C ILE A 29 -5.45 4.68 -6.25
N ILE A 30 -4.58 4.96 -5.28
CA ILE A 30 -3.36 5.74 -5.49
C ILE A 30 -2.18 4.80 -5.21
N TYR A 31 -1.45 4.42 -6.24
CA TYR A 31 -0.35 3.47 -6.09
C TYR A 31 1.02 4.17 -6.15
N ALA A 32 2.00 3.60 -5.48
CA ALA A 32 3.31 4.21 -5.21
C ALA A 32 4.34 4.02 -6.36
N GLY A 33 3.90 4.08 -7.59
CA GLY A 33 4.79 4.12 -8.75
C GLY A 33 5.28 2.76 -9.23
N SER A 34 6.44 2.75 -9.88
CA SER A 34 6.94 1.62 -10.67
C SER A 34 7.30 0.36 -9.87
N LEU A 35 7.44 0.48 -8.55
CA LEU A 35 7.77 -0.67 -7.70
C LEU A 35 6.54 -1.49 -7.28
N VAL A 36 5.35 -0.98 -7.55
CA VAL A 36 4.11 -1.75 -7.36
C VAL A 36 3.84 -2.54 -8.63
N ASN A 37 3.61 -3.85 -8.49
CA ASN A 37 3.27 -4.68 -9.65
C ASN A 37 1.94 -4.20 -10.26
N PRO A 38 1.95 -3.70 -11.50
CA PRO A 38 0.74 -3.17 -12.14
C PRO A 38 -0.35 -4.22 -12.36
N GLU A 39 -0.02 -5.50 -12.35
CA GLU A 39 -1.01 -6.57 -12.46
C GLU A 39 -2.02 -6.56 -11.30
N LEU A 40 -1.63 -6.00 -10.13
CA LEU A 40 -2.55 -5.84 -9.00
C LEU A 40 -3.71 -4.89 -9.32
N LEU A 41 -3.50 -3.93 -10.20
CA LEU A 41 -4.53 -2.98 -10.62
C LEU A 41 -5.63 -3.65 -11.45
N GLU A 42 -5.37 -4.82 -12.01
CA GLU A 42 -6.37 -5.61 -12.73
C GLU A 42 -7.48 -6.12 -11.82
N TYR A 43 -7.21 -6.20 -10.50
CA TYR A 43 -8.23 -6.58 -9.51
C TYR A 43 -9.20 -5.45 -9.18
N ALA A 44 -8.91 -4.22 -9.60
CA ALA A 44 -9.80 -3.09 -9.36
C ALA A 44 -11.12 -3.28 -10.09
N LYS A 45 -12.20 -2.86 -9.44
CA LYS A 45 -13.52 -2.92 -10.07
C LYS A 45 -13.62 -1.95 -11.26
N PRO A 46 -14.54 -2.21 -12.22
CA PRO A 46 -14.80 -1.29 -13.31
C PRO A 46 -15.14 0.11 -12.79
N GLY A 47 -14.57 1.15 -13.42
CA GLY A 47 -14.79 2.53 -13.01
C GLY A 47 -13.96 3.02 -11.83
N CYS A 48 -13.09 2.18 -11.26
CA CYS A 48 -12.15 2.62 -10.23
C CYS A 48 -11.20 3.68 -10.81
N GLU A 49 -11.07 4.80 -10.10
CA GLU A 49 -10.15 5.87 -10.44
C GLU A 49 -8.74 5.49 -9.95
N ILE A 50 -7.74 5.53 -10.84
CA ILE A 50 -6.39 5.07 -10.54
C ILE A 50 -5.39 6.19 -10.77
N HIS A 51 -4.57 6.50 -9.75
CA HIS A 51 -3.52 7.51 -9.78
C HIS A 51 -2.16 6.90 -9.49
N ASN A 52 -1.15 7.33 -10.25
CA ASN A 52 0.25 7.00 -9.98
C ASN A 52 0.90 8.15 -9.19
N SER A 53 1.21 7.92 -7.91
CA SER A 53 1.76 8.96 -7.05
C SER A 53 3.22 9.29 -7.34
N ALA A 54 3.93 8.55 -8.18
CA ALA A 54 5.28 8.91 -8.62
C ALA A 54 5.30 10.25 -9.36
N LEU A 55 4.17 10.66 -9.92
CA LEU A 55 3.99 11.92 -10.66
C LEU A 55 3.28 12.99 -9.82
N MET A 56 3.09 12.77 -8.52
CA MET A 56 2.28 13.63 -7.64
C MET A 56 3.09 14.10 -6.45
N THR A 57 2.80 15.32 -6.00
CA THR A 57 3.29 15.84 -4.72
C THR A 57 2.45 15.28 -3.57
N LEU A 58 2.94 15.40 -2.33
CA LEU A 58 2.16 15.03 -1.15
C LEU A 58 0.82 15.78 -1.10
N ASP A 59 0.84 17.07 -1.38
CA ASP A 59 -0.38 17.90 -1.38
C ASP A 59 -1.40 17.40 -2.41
N GLU A 60 -0.94 16.99 -3.58
CA GLU A 60 -1.81 16.43 -4.62
C GLU A 60 -2.42 15.10 -4.18
N VAL A 61 -1.63 14.22 -3.56
CA VAL A 61 -2.12 12.94 -3.02
C VAL A 61 -3.20 13.18 -1.96
N ILE A 62 -2.94 14.08 -1.01
CA ILE A 62 -3.90 14.41 0.05
C ILE A 62 -5.15 15.07 -0.54
N SER A 63 -5.02 15.90 -1.56
CA SER A 63 -6.17 16.52 -2.25
C SER A 63 -7.07 15.47 -2.89
N VAL A 64 -6.50 14.46 -3.56
CA VAL A 64 -7.28 13.35 -4.14
C VAL A 64 -8.01 12.58 -3.04
N MET A 65 -7.34 12.27 -1.94
CA MET A 65 -7.93 11.57 -0.80
C MET A 65 -9.08 12.37 -0.18
N SER A 66 -8.88 13.66 0.03
CA SER A 66 -9.89 14.55 0.63
C SER A 66 -11.12 14.68 -0.25
N ALA A 67 -10.94 14.87 -1.56
CA ALA A 67 -12.04 14.94 -2.51
C ALA A 67 -12.84 13.64 -2.56
N ALA A 68 -12.15 12.50 -2.59
CA ALA A 68 -12.79 11.19 -2.60
C ALA A 68 -13.55 10.91 -1.30
N GLU A 69 -12.98 11.26 -0.16
CA GLU A 69 -13.65 11.12 1.15
C GLU A 69 -14.93 11.96 1.20
N SER A 70 -14.87 13.20 0.72
CA SER A 70 -16.05 14.08 0.65
C SER A 70 -17.16 13.53 -0.25
N ALA A 71 -16.78 12.74 -1.25
CA ALA A 71 -17.72 12.06 -2.15
C ALA A 71 -18.21 10.70 -1.62
N GLY A 72 -17.81 10.31 -0.42
CA GLY A 72 -18.18 9.03 0.19
C GLY A 72 -17.52 7.81 -0.47
N LYS A 73 -16.40 8.01 -1.15
CA LYS A 73 -15.68 6.96 -1.88
C LYS A 73 -14.72 6.19 -0.97
N ARG A 74 -14.47 4.92 -1.32
CA ARG A 74 -13.45 4.08 -0.68
C ARG A 74 -12.12 4.30 -1.37
N ILE A 75 -11.09 4.58 -0.57
CA ILE A 75 -9.76 4.96 -1.06
C ILE A 75 -8.74 3.93 -0.60
N VAL A 76 -7.95 3.42 -1.55
CA VAL A 76 -6.78 2.59 -1.26
C VAL A 76 -5.52 3.34 -1.65
N ARG A 77 -4.59 3.44 -0.70
CA ARG A 77 -3.23 3.91 -0.92
C ARG A 77 -2.33 2.69 -0.98
N LEU A 78 -1.90 2.31 -2.18
CA LEU A 78 -1.17 1.06 -2.42
C LEU A 78 0.33 1.30 -2.41
N HIS A 79 1.03 0.67 -1.47
CA HIS A 79 2.48 0.79 -1.28
C HIS A 79 3.20 -0.49 -1.63
N THR A 80 4.45 -0.38 -2.07
CA THR A 80 5.36 -1.51 -2.27
C THR A 80 5.59 -2.24 -0.95
N GLY A 81 5.64 -3.56 -0.98
CA GLY A 81 5.95 -4.37 0.20
C GLY A 81 4.96 -4.18 1.32
N ASP A 82 5.43 -3.62 2.43
CA ASP A 82 4.64 -3.27 3.61
C ASP A 82 4.65 -1.75 3.81
N PRO A 83 3.50 -1.12 4.07
CA PRO A 83 3.45 0.34 4.20
C PRO A 83 4.29 0.92 5.34
N SER A 84 4.54 0.14 6.39
CA SER A 84 5.31 0.60 7.55
C SER A 84 6.82 0.62 7.32
N LEU A 85 7.29 0.02 6.22
CA LEU A 85 8.71 -0.04 5.86
C LEU A 85 8.96 0.80 4.59
N TYR A 86 9.58 1.95 4.76
CA TYR A 86 9.89 2.90 3.70
C TYR A 86 8.67 3.42 2.91
N GLY A 87 7.48 3.30 3.49
CA GLY A 87 6.22 3.72 2.84
C GLY A 87 5.93 5.22 2.93
N ALA A 88 6.67 5.96 3.76
CA ALA A 88 6.44 7.38 4.02
C ALA A 88 4.97 7.69 4.42
N ILE A 89 4.34 6.75 5.12
CA ILE A 89 2.91 6.89 5.47
C ILE A 89 2.69 7.78 6.70
N ARG A 90 3.69 7.97 7.55
CA ARG A 90 3.54 8.79 8.76
C ARG A 90 3.09 10.21 8.43
N GLU A 91 3.70 10.83 7.45
CA GLU A 91 3.37 12.17 7.03
C GLU A 91 1.97 12.24 6.40
N GLN A 92 1.60 11.25 5.61
CA GLN A 92 0.26 11.14 5.04
C GLN A 92 -0.79 10.97 6.15
N MET A 93 -0.55 10.08 7.12
CA MET A 93 -1.46 9.88 8.25
C MET A 93 -1.61 11.16 9.08
N SER A 94 -0.51 11.88 9.33
CA SER A 94 -0.55 13.15 10.05
C SER A 94 -1.42 14.19 9.34
N ARG A 95 -1.32 14.26 8.02
CA ARG A 95 -2.17 15.15 7.21
C ARG A 95 -3.65 14.75 7.27
N LEU A 96 -3.93 13.46 7.23
CA LEU A 96 -5.30 12.93 7.34
C LEU A 96 -5.88 13.20 8.74
N ASP A 97 -5.07 13.06 9.79
CA ASP A 97 -5.48 13.42 11.16
C ASP A 97 -5.93 14.88 11.24
N GLY A 98 -5.15 15.78 10.63
CA GLY A 98 -5.47 17.21 10.58
C GLY A 98 -6.76 17.53 9.82
N LEU A 99 -7.17 16.66 8.90
CA LEU A 99 -8.40 16.80 8.11
C LEU A 99 -9.58 16.02 8.71
N GLY A 100 -9.37 15.28 9.80
CA GLY A 100 -10.40 14.43 10.41
C GLY A 100 -10.79 13.23 9.55
N ILE A 101 -9.91 12.79 8.65
CA ILE A 101 -10.14 11.63 7.78
C ILE A 101 -9.58 10.38 8.45
N SER A 102 -10.42 9.37 8.65
CA SER A 102 -10.00 8.09 9.23
C SER A 102 -9.21 7.25 8.24
N TYR A 103 -8.31 6.44 8.77
CA TYR A 103 -7.48 5.55 7.97
C TYR A 103 -7.20 4.24 8.73
N ALA A 104 -6.78 3.23 7.97
CA ALA A 104 -6.28 1.96 8.50
C ALA A 104 -5.07 1.52 7.70
N VAL A 105 -4.28 0.61 8.25
CA VAL A 105 -3.10 0.06 7.59
C VAL A 105 -3.27 -1.45 7.46
N CYS A 106 -3.16 -1.94 6.22
CA CYS A 106 -3.18 -3.36 5.90
C CYS A 106 -1.75 -3.81 5.59
N PRO A 107 -1.16 -4.72 6.38
CA PRO A 107 0.20 -5.20 6.16
C PRO A 107 0.38 -5.87 4.81
N GLY A 108 1.62 -5.94 4.37
CA GLY A 108 2.01 -6.68 3.17
C GLY A 108 3.32 -7.41 3.36
N VAL A 109 3.68 -8.26 2.40
CA VAL A 109 4.95 -8.98 2.42
C VAL A 109 6.06 -8.04 1.98
N SER A 110 6.99 -7.73 2.89
CA SER A 110 8.14 -6.88 2.58
C SER A 110 9.10 -7.55 1.60
N SER A 111 9.80 -6.74 0.80
CA SER A 111 10.78 -7.22 -0.19
C SER A 111 11.90 -8.04 0.43
N PHE A 112 12.34 -7.74 1.66
CA PHE A 112 13.40 -8.53 2.29
C PHE A 112 12.91 -9.93 2.67
N CYS A 113 11.65 -10.09 3.04
CA CYS A 113 11.05 -11.41 3.26
C CYS A 113 10.86 -12.16 1.94
N GLY A 114 10.46 -11.47 0.89
CA GLY A 114 10.35 -12.06 -0.45
C GLY A 114 11.70 -12.52 -0.99
N ALA A 115 12.75 -11.74 -0.78
CA ALA A 115 14.11 -12.08 -1.18
C ALA A 115 14.63 -13.32 -0.42
N ALA A 116 14.40 -13.39 0.89
CA ALA A 116 14.78 -14.56 1.69
C ALA A 116 14.08 -15.83 1.18
N ALA A 117 12.79 -15.74 0.89
CA ALA A 117 12.03 -16.88 0.37
C ALA A 117 12.59 -17.36 -0.99
N ALA A 118 12.91 -16.44 -1.90
CA ALA A 118 13.48 -16.77 -3.21
C ALA A 118 14.86 -17.42 -3.10
N LEU A 119 15.64 -17.00 -2.12
CA LEU A 119 16.99 -17.54 -1.84
C LEU A 119 16.97 -18.77 -0.92
N ARG A 120 15.81 -19.12 -0.38
CA ARG A 120 15.67 -20.18 0.63
C ARG A 120 16.58 -19.94 1.83
N ALA A 121 16.63 -18.68 2.29
CA ALA A 121 17.47 -18.22 3.37
C ALA A 121 16.66 -17.82 4.58
N GLU A 122 17.25 -17.96 5.76
CA GLU A 122 16.75 -17.39 7.00
C GLU A 122 17.75 -16.34 7.47
N TYR A 123 17.25 -15.15 7.84
CA TYR A 123 18.13 -14.06 8.29
C TYR A 123 18.62 -14.25 9.71
N THR A 124 17.84 -14.93 10.53
CA THR A 124 18.17 -15.14 11.95
C THR A 124 18.91 -16.45 12.13
N LEU A 125 20.08 -16.40 12.78
CA LEU A 125 20.93 -17.57 13.02
C LEU A 125 21.03 -17.83 14.52
N PRO A 126 20.53 -18.98 15.04
CA PRO A 126 20.71 -19.35 16.45
C PRO A 126 22.17 -19.27 16.86
N ALA A 127 22.45 -18.71 18.05
CA ALA A 127 23.76 -18.53 18.62
C ALA A 127 24.73 -17.61 17.87
N VAL A 128 24.28 -16.98 16.76
CA VAL A 128 25.06 -16.01 15.98
C VAL A 128 24.36 -14.65 15.96
N SER A 129 23.21 -14.53 15.28
CA SER A 129 22.43 -13.31 15.25
C SER A 129 20.95 -13.64 15.07
N GLN A 130 20.11 -13.12 15.97
CA GLN A 130 18.66 -13.30 15.91
C GLN A 130 17.95 -11.95 15.80
N THR A 131 18.68 -10.90 15.46
CA THR A 131 18.16 -9.55 15.26
C THR A 131 18.12 -9.22 13.77
N VAL A 132 17.02 -8.66 13.36
CA VAL A 132 16.81 -8.22 11.98
C VAL A 132 16.74 -6.70 11.93
#